data_b9d51d06fb84e97dddf357bd29e4d2a8
#
_entry.id   b9d51d06fb84e97dddf357bd29e4d2a8
#
_cell.length_a   1.000
_cell.length_b   1.000
_cell.length_c   1.000
_cell.angle_alpha   90.00
_cell.angle_beta   90.00
_cell.angle_gamma   90.00
#
_symmetry.space_group_name_H-M   'P 1'
#
loop_
_entity.id
_entity.type
_entity.pdbx_description
1 polymer ?
#
loop_
_entity_poly.entity_id
_entity_poly.type
_entity_poly.pdbx_seq_one_letter_code
_entity_poly.pdbx_strand_id
1 'polypeptide(L)'
;LGDVYKRQGIQSISYWFVSHADSDHISGLSEVIDSGYTIEHIVVAEAAAKEEAMEELLFKAKEAGIDICLMSKGDSIEINDASGSRSTANEEADGIMCLYPGPSDTALDRNDMCLVLKLTDGKFSGIFGGDIPSEIEKKLVNEYGDELSVDFYKANHHGSKYSSSADWIEALSPRWAAVSCSAENRYGHPADEAMERLMDAKCRILYTMQSGQIKYKESTI
;
A
#
# COMPACT_ATOMS: atom_id res chain seq x y z
N LEU A 1 -16.90 0.05 -5.01
CA LEU A 1 -16.08 -0.64 -3.98
C LEU A 1 -16.92 -1.21 -2.84
N GLY A 2 -17.90 -0.47 -2.29
CA GLY A 2 -18.77 -0.98 -1.22
C GLY A 2 -19.48 -2.31 -1.55
N ASP A 3 -19.86 -2.53 -2.80
CA ASP A 3 -20.46 -3.80 -3.25
C ASP A 3 -19.47 -4.97 -3.26
N VAL A 4 -18.18 -4.72 -3.43
CA VAL A 4 -17.14 -5.76 -3.42
C VAL A 4 -16.99 -6.32 -2.02
N TYR A 5 -16.92 -5.48 -0.98
CA TYR A 5 -16.81 -5.90 0.41
C TYR A 5 -18.07 -6.62 0.89
N LYS A 6 -19.26 -6.11 0.56
CA LYS A 6 -20.55 -6.76 0.88
C LYS A 6 -20.66 -8.15 0.29
N ARG A 7 -20.25 -8.35 -0.97
CA ARG A 7 -20.23 -9.67 -1.64
C ARG A 7 -19.25 -10.66 -1.02
N GLN A 8 -18.26 -10.17 -0.28
CA GLN A 8 -17.28 -11.01 0.43
C GLN A 8 -17.73 -11.35 1.86
N GLY A 9 -18.86 -10.81 2.33
CA GLY A 9 -19.36 -11.00 3.68
C GLY A 9 -18.61 -10.18 4.74
N ILE A 10 -17.76 -9.23 4.33
CA ILE A 10 -17.08 -8.30 5.21
C ILE A 10 -18.11 -7.28 5.68
N GLN A 11 -18.26 -7.10 6.99
CA GLN A 11 -19.24 -6.19 7.59
C GLN A 11 -18.61 -4.87 8.05
N SER A 12 -17.33 -4.88 8.40
CA SER A 12 -16.56 -3.70 8.78
C SER A 12 -15.12 -3.82 8.29
N ILE A 13 -14.44 -2.69 8.21
CA ILE A 13 -13.01 -2.59 7.90
C ILE A 13 -12.34 -2.00 9.13
N SER A 14 -11.45 -2.76 9.77
CA SER A 14 -10.73 -2.28 10.95
C SER A 14 -9.74 -1.18 10.57
N TYR A 15 -8.96 -1.37 9.51
CA TYR A 15 -7.98 -0.40 9.05
C TYR A 15 -8.06 -0.19 7.55
N TRP A 16 -8.17 1.06 7.12
CA TRP A 16 -8.04 1.46 5.73
C TRP A 16 -6.77 2.31 5.56
N PHE A 17 -5.78 1.77 4.88
CA PHE A 17 -4.53 2.48 4.61
C PHE A 17 -4.64 3.28 3.32
N VAL A 18 -4.30 4.56 3.39
CA VAL A 18 -4.24 5.48 2.24
C VAL A 18 -2.78 5.78 1.95
N SER A 19 -2.30 5.41 0.78
CA SER A 19 -0.90 5.63 0.39
C SER A 19 -0.59 7.11 0.20
N HIS A 20 -1.43 7.83 -0.55
CA HIS A 20 -1.32 9.26 -0.85
C HIS A 20 -2.66 9.81 -1.33
N ALA A 21 -2.74 11.13 -1.61
CA ALA A 21 -3.99 11.84 -1.84
C ALA A 21 -4.39 12.00 -3.32
N ASP A 22 -3.80 11.22 -4.24
CA ASP A 22 -4.25 11.25 -5.64
C ASP A 22 -5.64 10.62 -5.80
N SER A 23 -6.41 11.16 -6.73
CA SER A 23 -7.85 10.87 -6.85
C SER A 23 -8.17 9.39 -7.06
N ASP A 24 -7.32 8.65 -7.74
CA ASP A 24 -7.46 7.22 -7.98
C ASP A 24 -7.14 6.36 -6.74
N HIS A 25 -6.52 6.95 -5.71
CA HIS A 25 -6.25 6.30 -4.42
C HIS A 25 -7.26 6.68 -3.33
N ILE A 26 -7.90 7.85 -3.39
CA ILE A 26 -8.81 8.33 -2.34
C ILE A 26 -10.29 8.32 -2.73
N SER A 27 -10.64 8.39 -4.02
CA SER A 27 -12.05 8.48 -4.43
C SER A 27 -12.89 7.28 -3.97
N GLY A 28 -12.34 6.08 -4.05
CA GLY A 28 -13.02 4.87 -3.60
C GLY A 28 -13.29 4.86 -2.10
N LEU A 29 -12.38 5.37 -1.28
CA LEU A 29 -12.59 5.51 0.15
C LEU A 29 -13.69 6.54 0.43
N SER A 30 -13.68 7.67 -0.27
CA SER A 30 -14.71 8.69 -0.15
C SER A 30 -16.11 8.13 -0.44
N GLU A 31 -16.27 7.32 -1.49
CA GLU A 31 -17.53 6.64 -1.83
C GLU A 31 -17.97 5.63 -0.74
N VAL A 32 -17.02 4.90 -0.16
CA VAL A 32 -17.30 3.92 0.91
C VAL A 32 -17.78 4.65 2.17
N ILE A 33 -17.17 5.78 2.54
CA ILE A 33 -17.62 6.63 3.64
C ILE A 33 -19.06 7.12 3.38
N ASP A 34 -19.34 7.64 2.17
CA ASP A 34 -20.68 8.12 1.80
C ASP A 34 -21.75 7.02 1.82
N SER A 35 -21.35 5.78 1.58
CA SER A 35 -22.26 4.63 1.63
C SER A 35 -22.63 4.23 3.07
N GLY A 36 -22.04 4.83 4.09
CA GLY A 36 -22.23 4.48 5.50
C GLY A 36 -21.67 3.11 5.87
N TYR A 37 -20.68 2.61 5.10
CA TYR A 37 -20.00 1.35 5.44
C TYR A 37 -19.10 1.58 6.65
N THR A 38 -19.06 0.62 7.58
CA THR A 38 -18.29 0.74 8.82
C THR A 38 -16.79 0.64 8.53
N ILE A 39 -16.07 1.71 8.81
CA ILE A 39 -14.61 1.77 8.85
C ILE A 39 -14.25 2.23 10.26
N GLU A 40 -13.36 1.50 10.93
CA GLU A 40 -12.95 1.84 12.31
C GLU A 40 -11.83 2.86 12.29
N HIS A 41 -10.79 2.62 11.47
CA HIS A 41 -9.62 3.48 11.40
C HIS A 41 -9.21 3.77 9.95
N ILE A 42 -8.84 5.02 9.68
CA ILE A 42 -8.12 5.40 8.45
C ILE A 42 -6.68 5.73 8.83
N VAL A 43 -5.74 5.10 8.12
CA VAL A 43 -4.30 5.25 8.36
C VAL A 43 -3.66 6.00 7.22
N VAL A 44 -2.94 7.08 7.52
CA VAL A 44 -2.25 7.92 6.53
C VAL A 44 -0.83 8.23 7.01
N ALA A 45 0.06 8.59 6.09
CA ALA A 45 1.37 9.10 6.46
C ALA A 45 1.24 10.44 7.22
N GLU A 46 1.89 10.58 8.37
CA GLU A 46 1.89 11.84 9.14
C GLU A 46 2.40 13.02 8.30
N ALA A 47 3.42 12.78 7.48
CA ALA A 47 4.00 13.78 6.61
C ALA A 47 3.05 14.28 5.50
N ALA A 48 2.12 13.42 5.04
CA ALA A 48 1.13 13.75 4.01
C ALA A 48 -0.20 14.30 4.58
N ALA A 49 -0.41 14.22 5.89
CA ALA A 49 -1.69 14.55 6.53
C ALA A 49 -2.14 16.00 6.36
N LYS A 50 -1.22 16.92 6.04
CA LYS A 50 -1.48 18.36 5.84
C LYS A 50 -1.63 18.74 4.36
N GLU A 51 -1.58 17.79 3.47
CA GLU A 51 -1.88 18.04 2.07
C GLU A 51 -3.37 18.32 1.89
N GLU A 52 -3.73 19.33 1.09
CA GLU A 52 -5.11 19.82 0.94
C GLU A 52 -6.13 18.71 0.68
N ALA A 53 -5.87 17.85 -0.31
CA ALA A 53 -6.78 16.76 -0.64
C ALA A 53 -6.84 15.67 0.47
N MET A 54 -5.75 15.47 1.21
CA MET A 54 -5.75 14.60 2.38
C MET A 54 -6.53 15.22 3.53
N GLU A 55 -6.35 16.51 3.80
CA GLU A 55 -7.12 17.22 4.85
C GLU A 55 -8.61 17.16 4.59
N GLU A 56 -9.06 17.34 3.35
CA GLU A 56 -10.47 17.20 2.96
C GLU A 56 -11.00 15.79 3.25
N LEU A 57 -10.25 14.74 2.87
CA LEU A 57 -10.60 13.35 3.14
C LEU A 57 -10.68 13.07 4.64
N LEU A 58 -9.69 13.53 5.41
CA LEU A 58 -9.63 13.33 6.86
C LEU A 58 -10.73 14.09 7.59
N PHE A 59 -11.10 15.26 7.11
CA PHE A 59 -12.26 16.00 7.63
C PHE A 59 -13.55 15.21 7.43
N LYS A 60 -13.78 14.70 6.22
CA LYS A 60 -14.93 13.86 5.89
C LYS A 60 -15.00 12.59 6.75
N ALA A 61 -13.85 11.94 6.97
CA ALA A 61 -13.75 10.76 7.82
C ALA A 61 -14.14 11.07 9.28
N LYS A 62 -13.66 12.19 9.82
CA LYS A 62 -14.01 12.64 11.17
C LYS A 62 -15.50 12.92 11.32
N GLU A 63 -16.12 13.59 10.36
CA GLU A 63 -17.57 13.81 10.33
C GLU A 63 -18.38 12.51 10.33
N ALA A 64 -17.82 11.45 9.72
CA ALA A 64 -18.39 10.12 9.73
C ALA A 64 -18.09 9.30 11.00
N GLY A 65 -17.34 9.86 11.96
CA GLY A 65 -16.98 9.22 13.22
C GLY A 65 -15.88 8.16 13.09
N ILE A 66 -15.05 8.24 12.03
CA ILE A 66 -13.94 7.31 11.79
C ILE A 66 -12.67 7.83 12.47
N ASP A 67 -11.98 6.97 13.19
CA ASP A 67 -10.72 7.33 13.84
C ASP A 67 -9.59 7.47 12.83
N ILE A 68 -8.71 8.44 13.05
CA ILE A 68 -7.57 8.71 12.17
C ILE A 68 -6.27 8.33 12.87
N CYS A 69 -5.52 7.43 12.24
CA CYS A 69 -4.20 7.03 12.70
C CYS A 69 -3.14 7.64 11.77
N LEU A 70 -2.22 8.39 12.34
CA LEU A 70 -1.06 8.91 11.60
C LEU A 70 0.09 7.92 11.79
N MET A 71 0.75 7.53 10.69
CA MET A 71 1.93 6.67 10.72
C MET A 71 3.16 7.38 10.17
N SER A 72 4.27 7.10 10.79
CA SER A 72 5.61 7.48 10.33
C SER A 72 6.51 6.26 10.29
N LYS A 73 7.61 6.35 9.57
CA LYS A 73 8.63 5.31 9.53
C LYS A 73 8.96 4.75 10.92
N GLY A 74 8.92 3.44 11.05
CA GLY A 74 9.17 2.69 12.29
C GLY A 74 7.92 2.43 13.13
N ASP A 75 6.77 3.04 12.80
CA ASP A 75 5.49 2.68 13.44
C ASP A 75 4.97 1.36 12.88
N SER A 76 4.24 0.62 13.73
CA SER A 76 3.58 -0.63 13.33
C SER A 76 2.18 -0.75 13.93
N ILE A 77 1.34 -1.56 13.28
CA ILE A 77 0.02 -1.98 13.74
C ILE A 77 0.03 -3.51 13.77
N GLU A 78 -0.24 -4.11 14.92
CA GLU A 78 -0.36 -5.56 15.06
C GLU A 78 -1.69 -6.06 14.46
N ILE A 79 -1.66 -7.13 13.66
CA ILE A 79 -2.87 -7.64 12.98
C ILE A 79 -3.90 -8.18 13.96
N ASN A 80 -3.48 -8.66 15.13
CA ASN A 80 -4.35 -9.25 16.14
C ASN A 80 -4.78 -8.27 17.26
N ASP A 81 -4.36 -7.01 17.17
CA ASP A 81 -4.72 -6.00 18.15
C ASP A 81 -5.99 -5.23 17.74
N ALA A 82 -7.12 -5.66 18.31
CA ALA A 82 -8.42 -4.96 18.14
C ALA A 82 -8.46 -3.58 18.82
N SER A 83 -7.39 -3.17 19.54
CA SER A 83 -7.36 -1.91 20.30
C SER A 83 -6.86 -0.70 19.52
N GLY A 84 -6.30 -0.91 18.31
CA GLY A 84 -5.70 0.18 17.52
C GLY A 84 -4.43 0.77 18.13
N SER A 85 -3.78 0.03 19.01
CA SER A 85 -2.57 0.48 19.68
C SER A 85 -1.38 0.48 18.72
N ARG A 86 -0.72 1.63 18.59
CA ARG A 86 0.60 1.71 17.93
C ARG A 86 1.64 1.10 18.85
N SER A 87 2.38 0.13 18.36
CA SER A 87 3.59 -0.35 19.02
C SER A 87 4.82 0.05 18.20
N THR A 88 5.97 0.21 18.87
CA THR A 88 7.25 0.28 18.18
C THR A 88 7.66 -1.14 17.83
N ALA A 89 7.93 -1.40 16.56
CA ALA A 89 8.08 -2.72 15.96
C ALA A 89 9.03 -3.64 16.72
N ASN A 90 8.55 -4.85 16.99
CA ASN A 90 9.40 -6.03 17.05
C ASN A 90 9.41 -6.64 15.64
N GLU A 91 10.56 -6.79 15.01
CA GLU A 91 10.74 -7.22 13.62
C GLU A 91 10.16 -8.62 13.29
N GLU A 92 9.71 -9.37 14.27
CA GLU A 92 9.17 -10.72 14.13
C GLU A 92 7.66 -10.82 14.42
N ALA A 93 6.98 -9.71 14.74
CA ALA A 93 5.55 -9.76 15.05
C ALA A 93 4.70 -9.68 13.77
N ASP A 94 3.61 -10.45 13.71
CA ASP A 94 2.59 -10.32 12.69
C ASP A 94 1.97 -8.93 12.74
N GLY A 95 2.05 -8.19 11.63
CA GLY A 95 1.60 -6.81 11.63
C GLY A 95 1.89 -6.07 10.33
N ILE A 96 1.64 -4.78 10.36
CA ILE A 96 1.89 -3.85 9.26
C ILE A 96 2.85 -2.78 9.76
N MET A 97 4.05 -2.74 9.19
CA MET A 97 5.09 -1.77 9.53
C MET A 97 5.18 -0.68 8.47
N CYS A 98 5.33 0.56 8.91
CA CYS A 98 5.63 1.69 8.04
C CYS A 98 7.14 1.80 7.81
N LEU A 99 7.56 1.64 6.56
CA LEU A 99 8.96 1.80 6.14
C LEU A 99 9.28 3.24 5.74
N TYR A 100 8.27 4.02 5.31
CA TYR A 100 8.40 5.38 4.78
C TYR A 100 7.01 6.05 4.73
N PRO A 101 6.92 7.40 4.82
CA PRO A 101 7.98 8.36 5.08
C PRO A 101 8.32 8.49 6.57
N GLY A 102 9.50 9.00 6.85
CA GLY A 102 9.91 9.40 8.20
C GLY A 102 9.66 10.90 8.47
N PRO A 103 9.82 11.35 9.73
CA PRO A 103 9.52 12.73 10.13
C PRO A 103 10.40 13.80 9.47
N SER A 104 11.58 13.42 8.99
CA SER A 104 12.52 14.32 8.31
C SER A 104 12.39 14.32 6.79
N ASP A 105 11.54 13.47 6.23
CA ASP A 105 11.35 13.40 4.79
C ASP A 105 10.54 14.60 4.30
N THR A 106 10.98 15.16 3.19
CA THR A 106 10.33 16.28 2.52
C THR A 106 10.04 15.90 1.07
N ALA A 107 8.82 16.15 0.63
CA ALA A 107 8.39 15.85 -0.73
C ALA A 107 8.63 17.01 -1.69
N LEU A 108 8.95 16.66 -2.93
CA LEU A 108 8.82 17.54 -4.08
C LEU A 108 7.51 17.26 -4.83
N ASP A 109 6.98 16.03 -4.68
CA ASP A 109 5.77 15.54 -5.31
C ASP A 109 4.95 14.71 -4.30
N ARG A 110 3.65 14.52 -4.53
CA ARG A 110 2.77 13.68 -3.70
C ARG A 110 3.24 12.24 -3.63
N ASN A 111 3.72 11.71 -4.76
CA ASN A 111 4.21 10.35 -4.84
C ASN A 111 5.44 10.14 -3.96
N ASP A 112 6.25 11.19 -3.74
CA ASP A 112 7.42 11.12 -2.86
C ASP A 112 7.06 10.88 -1.39
N MET A 113 5.79 11.08 -1.00
CA MET A 113 5.32 10.94 0.38
C MET A 113 4.31 9.81 0.56
N CYS A 114 4.26 8.88 -0.40
CA CYS A 114 3.43 7.69 -0.26
C CYS A 114 3.79 6.88 0.98
N LEU A 115 2.76 6.41 1.67
CA LEU A 115 2.90 5.47 2.78
C LEU A 115 3.39 4.11 2.23
N VAL A 116 4.61 3.73 2.59
CA VAL A 116 5.21 2.44 2.22
C VAL A 116 5.07 1.47 3.39
N LEU A 117 4.37 0.39 3.17
CA LEU A 117 3.99 -0.58 4.19
C LEU A 117 4.56 -1.97 3.88
N LYS A 118 5.12 -2.61 4.90
CA LYS A 118 5.44 -4.03 4.89
C LYS A 118 4.47 -4.77 5.81
N LEU A 119 3.77 -5.74 5.24
CA LEU A 119 2.88 -6.66 5.94
C LEU A 119 3.63 -7.95 6.26
N THR A 120 3.48 -8.45 7.47
CA THR A 120 3.89 -9.80 7.87
C THR A 120 2.71 -10.50 8.53
N ASP A 121 2.38 -11.73 8.10
CA ASP A 121 1.31 -12.57 8.64
C ASP A 121 1.76 -14.05 8.58
N GLY A 122 2.25 -14.56 9.67
CA GLY A 122 2.85 -15.89 9.76
C GLY A 122 4.06 -16.04 8.83
N LYS A 123 3.91 -16.87 7.79
CA LYS A 123 4.95 -17.11 6.78
C LYS A 123 4.78 -16.26 5.52
N PHE A 124 3.77 -15.42 5.47
CA PHE A 124 3.50 -14.55 4.33
C PHE A 124 4.01 -13.15 4.61
N SER A 125 4.64 -12.56 3.62
CA SER A 125 5.03 -11.15 3.67
C SER A 125 4.69 -10.42 2.38
N GLY A 126 4.34 -9.15 2.50
CA GLY A 126 3.98 -8.32 1.36
C GLY A 126 4.42 -6.87 1.51
N ILE A 127 4.71 -6.21 0.40
CA ILE A 127 5.06 -4.79 0.38
C ILE A 127 4.11 -3.98 -0.52
N PHE A 128 3.73 -2.80 -0.04
CA PHE A 128 2.80 -1.87 -0.65
C PHE A 128 3.41 -0.47 -0.60
N GLY A 129 3.91 0.00 -1.75
CA GLY A 129 4.63 1.27 -1.82
C GLY A 129 3.81 2.43 -2.39
N GLY A 130 2.52 2.23 -2.68
CA GLY A 130 1.74 3.24 -3.40
C GLY A 130 2.37 3.56 -4.74
N ASP A 131 2.59 4.84 -5.01
CA ASP A 131 3.12 5.33 -6.27
C ASP A 131 4.54 5.91 -6.16
N ILE A 132 5.32 5.41 -5.18
CA ILE A 132 6.71 5.86 -4.99
C ILE A 132 7.53 5.73 -6.29
N PRO A 133 8.34 6.75 -6.62
CA PRO A 133 9.27 6.71 -7.73
C PRO A 133 10.55 5.94 -7.39
N SER A 134 11.35 5.64 -8.42
CA SER A 134 12.61 4.89 -8.29
C SER A 134 13.63 5.53 -7.33
N GLU A 135 13.59 6.83 -7.14
CA GLU A 135 14.43 7.55 -6.19
C GLU A 135 14.14 7.14 -4.73
N ILE A 136 12.85 7.00 -4.39
CA ILE A 136 12.41 6.54 -3.07
C ILE A 136 12.69 5.04 -2.92
N GLU A 137 12.44 4.24 -3.95
CA GLU A 137 12.82 2.82 -3.97
C GLU A 137 14.31 2.63 -3.64
N LYS A 138 15.18 3.39 -4.32
CA LYS A 138 16.64 3.36 -4.10
C LYS A 138 17.01 3.76 -2.67
N LYS A 139 16.34 4.77 -2.10
CA LYS A 139 16.53 5.16 -0.70
C LYS A 139 16.22 4.00 0.23
N LEU A 140 15.09 3.33 0.04
CA LEU A 140 14.66 2.21 0.86
C LEU A 140 15.60 0.99 0.70
N VAL A 141 16.06 0.69 -0.51
CA VAL A 141 17.06 -0.37 -0.76
C VAL A 141 18.35 -0.09 0.00
N ASN A 142 18.85 1.14 -0.05
CA ASN A 142 20.07 1.52 0.67
C ASN A 142 19.91 1.43 2.19
N GLU A 143 18.71 1.62 2.69
CA GLU A 143 18.44 1.65 4.12
C GLU A 143 18.17 0.27 4.70
N TYR A 144 17.35 -0.52 4.04
CA TYR A 144 16.82 -1.79 4.56
C TYR A 144 17.51 -3.02 3.94
N GLY A 145 18.07 -2.91 2.73
CA GLY A 145 18.76 -4.03 2.07
C GLY A 145 17.91 -5.29 2.02
N ASP A 146 18.47 -6.40 2.54
CA ASP A 146 17.84 -7.72 2.52
C ASP A 146 16.56 -7.82 3.38
N GLU A 147 16.34 -6.89 4.32
CA GLU A 147 15.11 -6.83 5.13
C GLU A 147 13.87 -6.50 4.29
N LEU A 148 14.05 -5.99 3.07
CA LEU A 148 12.95 -5.74 2.12
C LEU A 148 12.37 -7.01 1.52
N SER A 149 13.02 -8.16 1.61
CA SER A 149 12.56 -9.40 0.99
C SER A 149 11.13 -9.76 1.40
N VAL A 150 10.28 -10.10 0.40
CA VAL A 150 8.86 -10.41 0.58
C VAL A 150 8.36 -11.45 -0.41
N ASP A 151 7.27 -12.14 -0.07
CA ASP A 151 6.57 -13.06 -0.99
C ASP A 151 5.77 -12.33 -2.05
N PHE A 152 5.17 -11.18 -1.68
CA PHE A 152 4.21 -10.44 -2.49
C PHE A 152 4.61 -8.98 -2.63
N TYR A 153 4.53 -8.49 -3.84
CA TYR A 153 4.75 -7.09 -4.19
C TYR A 153 3.54 -6.49 -4.92
N LYS A 154 2.96 -5.41 -4.39
CA LYS A 154 2.06 -4.57 -5.17
C LYS A 154 2.90 -3.63 -6.03
N ALA A 155 2.92 -3.84 -7.34
CA ALA A 155 3.72 -3.03 -8.25
C ALA A 155 3.45 -1.54 -8.05
N ASN A 156 4.51 -0.77 -7.77
CA ASN A 156 4.43 0.64 -7.51
C ASN A 156 3.92 1.39 -8.74
N HIS A 157 3.16 2.45 -8.49
CA HIS A 157 2.66 3.38 -9.50
C HIS A 157 2.01 2.65 -10.69
N HIS A 158 1.17 1.64 -10.38
CA HIS A 158 0.42 0.85 -11.36
C HIS A 158 1.27 0.17 -12.44
N GLY A 159 2.56 -0.04 -12.19
CA GLY A 159 3.53 -0.53 -13.16
C GLY A 159 4.08 0.57 -14.08
N SER A 160 4.23 1.77 -13.56
CA SER A 160 4.91 2.88 -14.26
C SER A 160 6.37 2.53 -14.58
N LYS A 161 6.88 3.01 -15.71
CA LYS A 161 8.30 2.87 -16.07
C LYS A 161 9.25 3.57 -15.11
N TYR A 162 8.75 4.56 -14.36
CA TYR A 162 9.50 5.35 -13.37
C TYR A 162 9.54 4.72 -11.98
N SER A 163 8.91 3.55 -11.82
CA SER A 163 8.87 2.79 -10.57
C SER A 163 9.23 1.32 -10.84
N SER A 164 9.25 0.48 -9.81
CA SER A 164 9.64 -0.93 -9.92
C SER A 164 11.02 -1.09 -10.56
N SER A 165 12.01 -0.36 -10.03
CA SER A 165 13.40 -0.40 -10.48
C SER A 165 14.03 -1.79 -10.29
N ALA A 166 15.07 -2.10 -11.07
CA ALA A 166 15.73 -3.40 -10.99
C ALA A 166 16.29 -3.68 -9.59
N ASP A 167 16.97 -2.69 -8.98
CA ASP A 167 17.53 -2.80 -7.64
C ASP A 167 16.44 -3.04 -6.58
N TRP A 168 15.27 -2.38 -6.74
CA TRP A 168 14.12 -2.57 -5.87
C TRP A 168 13.55 -3.99 -5.99
N ILE A 169 13.33 -4.47 -7.20
CA ILE A 169 12.81 -5.81 -7.45
C ILE A 169 13.80 -6.88 -6.98
N GLU A 170 15.11 -6.67 -7.15
CA GLU A 170 16.16 -7.56 -6.65
C GLU A 170 16.14 -7.64 -5.12
N ALA A 171 16.08 -6.49 -4.43
CA ALA A 171 16.00 -6.43 -2.96
C ALA A 171 14.73 -7.09 -2.41
N LEU A 172 13.58 -6.87 -3.07
CA LEU A 172 12.31 -7.51 -2.69
C LEU A 172 12.32 -9.01 -2.96
N SER A 173 12.95 -9.45 -4.03
CA SER A 173 12.95 -10.85 -4.50
C SER A 173 11.56 -11.50 -4.48
N PRO A 174 10.50 -10.87 -4.98
CA PRO A 174 9.13 -11.28 -4.74
C PRO A 174 8.77 -12.49 -5.58
N ARG A 175 8.04 -13.43 -4.98
CA ARG A 175 7.47 -14.56 -5.70
C ARG A 175 6.30 -14.15 -6.60
N TRP A 176 5.52 -13.15 -6.14
CA TRP A 176 4.31 -12.66 -6.79
C TRP A 176 4.32 -11.14 -6.88
N ALA A 177 3.93 -10.60 -8.02
CA ALA A 177 3.65 -9.18 -8.16
C ALA A 177 2.21 -8.97 -8.65
N ALA A 178 1.49 -8.03 -8.02
CA ALA A 178 0.18 -7.61 -8.48
C ALA A 178 0.26 -6.24 -9.12
N VAL A 179 -0.22 -6.13 -10.35
CA VAL A 179 -0.35 -4.87 -11.08
C VAL A 179 -1.81 -4.45 -11.08
N SER A 180 -2.10 -3.35 -10.38
CA SER A 180 -3.45 -2.78 -10.30
C SER A 180 -3.58 -1.66 -11.32
N CYS A 181 -4.23 -1.94 -12.44
CA CYS A 181 -4.49 -0.94 -13.48
C CYS A 181 -5.75 -1.29 -14.27
N SER A 182 -6.30 -0.31 -15.00
CA SER A 182 -7.35 -0.52 -15.98
C SER A 182 -6.74 -0.92 -17.33
N ALA A 183 -7.42 -1.76 -18.09
CA ALA A 183 -7.05 -2.08 -19.48
C ALA A 183 -7.10 -0.84 -20.38
N GLU A 184 -8.01 0.07 -20.07
CA GLU A 184 -8.16 1.35 -20.76
C GLU A 184 -7.72 2.48 -19.80
N ASN A 185 -6.45 2.85 -19.86
CA ASN A 185 -5.94 3.98 -19.10
C ASN A 185 -5.10 4.90 -20.01
N ARG A 186 -5.14 6.19 -19.69
CA ARG A 186 -4.44 7.24 -20.48
C ARG A 186 -2.94 7.32 -20.23
N TYR A 187 -2.45 6.63 -19.20
CA TYR A 187 -1.06 6.71 -18.75
C TYR A 187 -0.15 5.66 -19.42
N GLY A 188 -0.75 4.67 -20.12
CA GLY A 188 -0.01 3.57 -20.70
C GLY A 188 0.53 2.58 -19.67
N HIS A 189 -0.16 2.46 -18.53
CA HIS A 189 0.20 1.48 -17.50
C HIS A 189 -0.50 0.13 -17.72
N PRO A 190 0.18 -0.99 -17.42
CA PRO A 190 1.58 -1.06 -17.03
C PRO A 190 2.51 -0.81 -18.22
N ALA A 191 3.66 -0.16 -17.98
CA ALA A 191 4.68 0.06 -18.98
C ALA A 191 5.49 -1.22 -19.24
N ASP A 192 5.88 -1.45 -20.49
CA ASP A 192 6.64 -2.65 -20.89
C ASP A 192 7.95 -2.76 -20.09
N GLU A 193 8.63 -1.64 -19.86
CA GLU A 193 9.90 -1.62 -19.12
C GLU A 193 9.77 -2.10 -17.67
N ALA A 194 8.64 -1.79 -17.00
CA ALA A 194 8.38 -2.29 -15.64
C ALA A 194 8.04 -3.78 -15.65
N MET A 195 7.28 -4.22 -16.66
CA MET A 195 6.93 -5.62 -16.81
C MET A 195 8.14 -6.48 -17.17
N GLU A 196 9.02 -6.01 -18.03
CA GLU A 196 10.27 -6.69 -18.37
C GLU A 196 11.13 -6.91 -17.12
N ARG A 197 11.31 -5.90 -16.26
CA ARG A 197 12.06 -6.05 -15.00
C ARG A 197 11.47 -7.12 -14.08
N LEU A 198 10.14 -7.16 -13.95
CA LEU A 198 9.47 -8.19 -13.15
C LEU A 198 9.60 -9.60 -13.75
N MET A 199 9.55 -9.71 -15.09
CA MET A 199 9.74 -10.98 -15.80
C MET A 199 11.18 -11.49 -15.69
N ASP A 200 12.16 -10.61 -15.80
CA ASP A 200 13.59 -10.95 -15.66
C ASP A 200 13.90 -11.49 -14.26
N ALA A 201 13.24 -10.94 -13.24
CA ALA A 201 13.28 -11.43 -11.85
C ALA A 201 12.48 -12.73 -11.65
N LYS A 202 11.87 -13.31 -12.70
CA LYS A 202 11.05 -14.52 -12.64
C LYS A 202 9.87 -14.43 -11.69
N CYS A 203 9.41 -13.23 -11.42
CA CYS A 203 8.23 -12.96 -10.63
C CYS A 203 6.96 -13.40 -11.38
N ARG A 204 6.00 -14.00 -10.65
CA ARG A 204 4.68 -14.28 -11.22
C ARG A 204 3.81 -13.03 -11.17
N ILE A 205 3.48 -12.49 -12.33
CA ILE A 205 2.73 -11.24 -12.45
C ILE A 205 1.23 -11.52 -12.57
N LEU A 206 0.45 -10.84 -11.75
CA LEU A 206 -1.00 -10.88 -11.72
C LEU A 206 -1.55 -9.49 -12.06
N TYR A 207 -2.51 -9.42 -12.97
CA TYR A 207 -3.10 -8.15 -13.43
C TYR A 207 -4.57 -8.06 -13.01
N THR A 208 -4.95 -6.97 -12.32
CA THR A 208 -6.35 -6.73 -11.96
C THR A 208 -7.24 -6.56 -13.18
N MET A 209 -6.73 -5.99 -14.26
CA MET A 209 -7.46 -5.84 -15.53
C MET A 209 -7.83 -7.17 -16.21
N GLN A 210 -7.14 -8.27 -15.88
CA GLN A 210 -7.42 -9.61 -16.41
C GLN A 210 -8.26 -10.44 -15.44
N SER A 211 -7.96 -10.37 -14.15
CA SER A 211 -8.52 -11.26 -13.12
C SER A 211 -9.60 -10.59 -12.29
N GLY A 212 -9.74 -9.24 -12.37
CA GLY A 212 -10.58 -8.47 -11.47
C GLY A 212 -10.00 -8.51 -10.06
N GLN A 213 -10.38 -9.48 -9.25
CA GLN A 213 -9.91 -9.64 -7.89
C GLN A 213 -8.74 -10.64 -7.81
N ILE A 214 -7.66 -10.25 -7.10
CA ILE A 214 -6.55 -11.12 -6.74
C ILE A 214 -6.71 -11.51 -5.27
N LYS A 215 -6.71 -12.82 -4.98
CA LYS A 215 -6.80 -13.36 -3.62
C LYS A 215 -5.60 -14.25 -3.34
N TYR A 216 -4.88 -13.93 -2.27
CA TYR A 216 -3.93 -14.87 -1.68
C TYR A 216 -4.66 -15.77 -0.68
N LYS A 217 -4.38 -17.05 -0.71
CA LYS A 217 -4.82 -18.02 0.31
C LYS A 217 -3.65 -18.91 0.66
N GLU A 218 -3.31 -18.94 1.92
CA GLU A 218 -2.41 -19.97 2.41
C GLU A 218 -3.08 -21.32 2.29
N SER A 219 -2.45 -22.25 1.55
CA SER A 219 -2.92 -23.63 1.51
C SER A 219 -2.45 -24.32 2.77
N THR A 220 -3.39 -24.64 3.66
CA THR A 220 -3.15 -25.61 4.73
C THR A 220 -2.86 -26.95 4.05
N ILE A 221 -1.60 -27.40 4.08
CA ILE A 221 -1.21 -28.76 3.70
C ILE A 221 -1.40 -29.66 4.92
#